data_be6319bcd7ee8e871def53a61772f8ee
#
_entry.id   be6319bcd7ee8e871def53a61772f8ee
#
_cell.length_a   1.000
_cell.length_b   1.000
_cell.length_c   1.000
_cell.angle_alpha   90.00
_cell.angle_beta   90.00
_cell.angle_gamma   90.00
#
_symmetry.space_group_name_H-M   'P 1'
#
loop_
_entity.id
_entity.type
_entity.pdbx_description
1 polymer ?
#
loop_
_entity_poly.entity_id
_entity_poly.type
_entity_poly.pdbx_seq_one_letter_code
_entity_poly.pdbx_strand_id
1 'polypeptide(L)'
;GAVEDQRPDLFAATLPAVGVMDMLRFHKFTIGWAWVTEYGSSDSASQFPYLYKYSPLQNIRPGVRYPPTLVTTADHDDRVVPGHSFKYTATLQADQSAPAPILIRVETRAGHGGGMPVSKQIELNADRWAFLVRNLGMTLPN
;
A
#
# COMPACT_ATOMS: atom_id res chain seq x y z
N GLY A 1 -4.10 2.73 2.45
CA GLY A 1 -3.05 3.78 2.56
C GLY A 1 -3.64 5.10 3.02
N ALA A 2 -4.66 5.65 2.33
CA ALA A 2 -5.23 6.96 2.70
C ALA A 2 -5.80 6.99 4.14
N VAL A 3 -6.47 5.93 4.56
CA VAL A 3 -7.04 5.86 5.92
C VAL A 3 -5.96 5.70 6.98
N GLU A 4 -4.92 4.91 6.69
CA GLU A 4 -3.75 4.77 7.55
C GLU A 4 -3.04 6.12 7.77
N ASP A 5 -2.85 6.90 6.71
CA ASP A 5 -2.19 8.21 6.81
C ASP A 5 -3.03 9.24 7.56
N GLN A 6 -4.35 9.20 7.37
CA GLN A 6 -5.28 10.14 8.01
C GLN A 6 -5.49 9.84 9.50
N ARG A 7 -5.61 8.56 9.85
CA ARG A 7 -5.93 8.11 11.20
C ARG A 7 -5.11 6.88 11.61
N PRO A 8 -3.77 6.99 11.68
CA PRO A 8 -2.89 5.88 12.07
C PRO A 8 -3.21 5.34 13.48
N ASP A 9 -3.80 6.16 14.32
CA ASP A 9 -4.20 5.84 15.69
C ASP A 9 -5.33 4.82 15.78
N LEU A 10 -6.07 4.58 14.70
CA LEU A 10 -7.19 3.63 14.67
C LEU A 10 -6.78 2.18 14.40
N PHE A 11 -5.53 1.95 14.02
CA PHE A 11 -5.09 0.64 13.55
C PHE A 11 -4.00 0.06 14.44
N ALA A 12 -4.18 -1.19 14.85
CA ALA A 12 -3.14 -1.96 15.54
C ALA A 12 -2.13 -2.59 14.56
N ALA A 13 -2.54 -2.81 13.31
CA ALA A 13 -1.71 -3.22 12.18
C ALA A 13 -2.46 -2.93 10.87
N THR A 14 -1.72 -2.72 9.75
CA THR A 14 -2.29 -2.51 8.42
C THR A 14 -1.66 -3.42 7.37
N LEU A 15 -2.46 -3.82 6.38
CA LEU A 15 -2.03 -4.71 5.29
C LEU A 15 -2.43 -4.12 3.92
N PRO A 16 -1.89 -2.96 3.50
CA PRO A 16 -2.19 -2.39 2.19
C PRO A 16 -1.75 -3.34 1.08
N ALA A 17 -2.65 -3.64 0.15
CA ALA A 17 -2.37 -4.57 -0.94
C ALA A 17 -2.65 -3.93 -2.28
N VAL A 18 -1.69 -3.96 -3.19
CA VAL A 18 -1.79 -3.47 -4.59
C VAL A 18 -2.49 -2.12 -4.72
N GLY A 19 -2.22 -1.20 -3.79
CA GLY A 19 -2.92 0.07 -3.69
C GLY A 19 -2.43 1.13 -4.69
N VAL A 20 -3.35 1.98 -5.16
CA VAL A 20 -3.02 3.18 -5.95
C VAL A 20 -2.55 4.27 -4.97
N MET A 21 -1.28 4.24 -4.59
CA MET A 21 -0.74 5.09 -3.52
C MET A 21 -0.34 6.51 -3.98
N ASP A 22 -0.18 6.73 -5.28
CA ASP A 22 0.16 8.04 -5.86
C ASP A 22 -0.99 8.50 -6.77
N MET A 23 -1.96 9.19 -6.19
CA MET A 23 -3.13 9.69 -6.90
C MET A 23 -2.81 10.86 -7.84
N LEU A 24 -1.61 11.44 -7.73
CA LEU A 24 -1.19 12.51 -8.64
C LEU A 24 -0.60 11.98 -9.94
N ARG A 25 -0.21 10.69 -10.00
CA ARG A 25 0.46 10.11 -11.16
C ARG A 25 -0.15 8.81 -11.66
N PHE A 26 -1.17 8.26 -11.00
CA PHE A 26 -1.74 6.97 -11.37
C PHE A 26 -2.11 6.89 -12.86
N HIS A 27 -2.64 7.96 -13.43
CA HIS A 27 -3.07 8.03 -14.82
C HIS A 27 -1.92 8.04 -15.84
N LYS A 28 -0.67 8.18 -15.38
CA LYS A 28 0.53 8.10 -16.22
C LYS A 28 1.06 6.66 -16.38
N PHE A 29 0.47 5.68 -15.66
CA PHE A 29 0.95 4.30 -15.63
C PHE A 29 -0.10 3.36 -16.24
N THR A 30 0.35 2.44 -17.09
CA THR A 30 -0.41 1.31 -17.65
C THR A 30 -1.89 1.61 -17.92
N ILE A 31 -2.84 0.93 -17.24
CA ILE A 31 -4.29 1.12 -17.39
C ILE A 31 -4.83 2.30 -16.56
N GLY A 32 -3.99 2.98 -15.76
CA GLY A 32 -4.43 4.06 -14.86
C GLY A 32 -5.18 5.19 -15.58
N TRP A 33 -4.88 5.47 -16.84
CA TRP A 33 -5.60 6.45 -17.65
C TRP A 33 -7.13 6.19 -17.69
N ALA A 34 -7.55 4.92 -17.66
CA ALA A 34 -8.96 4.57 -17.69
C ALA A 34 -9.70 4.92 -16.39
N TRP A 35 -8.99 5.06 -15.28
CA TRP A 35 -9.58 5.40 -13.98
C TRP A 35 -9.79 6.90 -13.79
N VAL A 36 -9.35 7.73 -14.73
CA VAL A 36 -9.60 9.19 -14.73
C VAL A 36 -11.10 9.51 -14.75
N THR A 37 -11.91 8.67 -15.38
CA THR A 37 -13.37 8.81 -15.39
C THR A 37 -13.99 8.67 -14.00
N GLU A 38 -13.33 7.94 -13.10
CA GLU A 38 -13.78 7.67 -11.73
C GLU A 38 -13.15 8.64 -10.71
N TYR A 39 -11.82 8.81 -10.78
CA TYR A 39 -11.07 9.59 -9.78
C TYR A 39 -10.82 11.04 -10.18
N GLY A 40 -10.91 11.36 -11.46
CA GLY A 40 -10.44 12.62 -12.01
C GLY A 40 -8.95 12.58 -12.35
N SER A 41 -8.36 13.72 -12.70
CA SER A 41 -6.96 13.85 -13.10
C SER A 41 -6.26 14.99 -12.37
N SER A 42 -5.03 14.75 -11.92
CA SER A 42 -4.15 15.80 -11.38
C SER A 42 -3.70 16.81 -12.44
N ASP A 43 -3.86 16.51 -13.74
CA ASP A 43 -3.61 17.43 -14.84
C ASP A 43 -4.70 18.52 -14.93
N SER A 44 -5.85 18.34 -14.26
CA SER A 44 -6.91 19.34 -14.13
C SER A 44 -6.71 20.17 -12.87
N ALA A 45 -6.52 21.48 -13.03
CA ALA A 45 -6.34 22.41 -11.91
C ALA A 45 -7.51 22.39 -10.91
N SER A 46 -8.75 22.13 -11.37
CA SER A 46 -9.92 22.01 -10.50
C SER A 46 -10.00 20.70 -9.73
N GLN A 47 -9.38 19.62 -10.23
CA GLN A 47 -9.44 18.28 -9.64
C GLN A 47 -8.20 17.97 -8.78
N PHE A 48 -7.06 18.59 -9.07
CA PHE A 48 -5.81 18.39 -8.34
C PHE A 48 -5.95 18.50 -6.82
N PRO A 49 -6.61 19.54 -6.25
CA PRO A 49 -6.72 19.68 -4.80
C PRO A 49 -7.45 18.51 -4.13
N TYR A 50 -8.44 17.93 -4.79
CA TYR A 50 -9.18 16.78 -4.26
C TYR A 50 -8.32 15.52 -4.23
N LEU A 51 -7.58 15.25 -5.32
CA LEU A 51 -6.67 14.10 -5.40
C LEU A 51 -5.51 14.25 -4.40
N TYR A 52 -4.92 15.43 -4.31
CA TYR A 52 -3.83 15.71 -3.36
C TYR A 52 -4.26 15.47 -1.92
N LYS A 53 -5.49 15.85 -1.57
CA LYS A 53 -6.00 15.76 -0.19
C LYS A 53 -6.01 14.34 0.38
N TYR A 54 -6.20 13.32 -0.47
CA TYR A 54 -6.25 11.93 -0.01
C TYR A 54 -5.22 11.00 -0.65
N SER A 55 -4.33 11.52 -1.48
CA SER A 55 -3.26 10.73 -2.11
C SER A 55 -2.32 10.17 -1.06
N PRO A 56 -2.24 8.84 -0.85
CA PRO A 56 -1.47 8.29 0.26
C PRO A 56 -0.03 8.78 0.29
N LEU A 57 0.70 8.63 -0.80
CA LEU A 57 2.12 9.00 -0.88
C LEU A 57 2.42 10.44 -0.48
N GLN A 58 1.53 11.38 -0.83
CA GLN A 58 1.73 12.81 -0.56
C GLN A 58 1.25 13.25 0.82
N ASN A 59 0.55 12.37 1.55
CA ASN A 59 0.00 12.67 2.87
C ASN A 59 0.69 11.92 4.01
N ILE A 60 1.74 11.14 3.74
CA ILE A 60 2.64 10.63 4.77
C ILE A 60 3.31 11.83 5.44
N ARG A 61 3.34 11.84 6.76
CA ARG A 61 3.86 12.97 7.55
C ARG A 61 5.06 12.51 8.37
N PRO A 62 6.20 13.22 8.28
CA PRO A 62 7.36 12.94 9.11
C PRO A 62 7.03 13.01 10.60
N GLY A 63 7.61 12.09 11.37
CA GLY A 63 7.48 12.09 12.83
C GLY A 63 6.15 11.53 13.36
N VAL A 64 5.27 11.06 12.51
CA VAL A 64 4.04 10.37 12.91
C VAL A 64 4.36 8.92 13.30
N ARG A 65 3.65 8.40 14.28
CA ARG A 65 3.72 7.01 14.72
C ARG A 65 2.73 6.20 13.91
N TYR A 66 3.22 5.56 12.86
CA TYR A 66 2.39 4.66 12.04
C TYR A 66 2.31 3.26 12.66
N PRO A 67 1.21 2.53 12.49
CA PRO A 67 1.07 1.15 12.96
C PRO A 67 2.06 0.23 12.25
N PRO A 68 2.29 -0.99 12.77
CA PRO A 68 2.95 -2.04 12.00
C PRO A 68 2.26 -2.23 10.64
N THR A 69 3.02 -2.09 9.56
CA THR A 69 2.48 -2.08 8.19
C THR A 69 3.19 -3.10 7.32
N LEU A 70 2.43 -3.95 6.63
CA LEU A 70 2.94 -4.86 5.60
C LEU A 70 2.27 -4.54 4.26
N VAL A 71 2.96 -3.82 3.42
CA VAL A 71 2.53 -3.57 2.04
C VAL A 71 2.77 -4.81 1.20
N THR A 72 1.82 -5.19 0.34
CA THR A 72 2.01 -6.30 -0.59
C THR A 72 1.79 -5.86 -2.03
N THR A 73 2.67 -6.30 -2.93
CA THR A 73 2.61 -6.04 -4.38
C THR A 73 3.27 -7.17 -5.16
N ALA A 74 3.21 -7.11 -6.49
CA ALA A 74 3.91 -8.02 -7.37
C ALA A 74 4.81 -7.27 -8.33
N ASP A 75 5.92 -7.87 -8.74
CA ASP A 75 6.95 -7.22 -9.57
C ASP A 75 6.51 -6.95 -11.03
N HIS A 76 5.54 -7.71 -11.54
CA HIS A 76 4.95 -7.58 -12.88
C HIS A 76 3.47 -7.16 -12.83
N ASP A 77 3.07 -6.45 -11.79
CA ASP A 77 1.72 -5.89 -11.72
C ASP A 77 1.56 -4.78 -12.77
N ASP A 78 0.86 -5.10 -13.85
CA ASP A 78 0.59 -4.20 -14.98
C ASP A 78 -0.71 -3.40 -14.79
N ARG A 79 -1.49 -3.71 -13.77
CA ARG A 79 -2.73 -3.01 -13.44
C ARG A 79 -2.48 -1.87 -12.46
N VAL A 80 -1.87 -2.17 -11.32
CA VAL A 80 -1.40 -1.17 -10.36
C VAL A 80 0.11 -1.31 -10.22
N VAL A 81 0.85 -0.57 -11.02
CA VAL A 81 2.31 -0.72 -11.11
C VAL A 81 2.97 -0.73 -9.72
N PRO A 82 3.94 -1.61 -9.49
CA PRO A 82 4.56 -1.78 -8.16
C PRO A 82 5.25 -0.52 -7.64
N GLY A 83 5.55 0.43 -8.53
CA GLY A 83 6.07 1.76 -8.18
C GLY A 83 5.21 2.52 -7.17
N HIS A 84 3.89 2.31 -7.16
CA HIS A 84 3.01 2.85 -6.13
C HIS A 84 3.39 2.33 -4.74
N SER A 85 3.48 1.01 -4.61
CA SER A 85 3.81 0.34 -3.35
C SER A 85 5.24 0.63 -2.90
N PHE A 86 6.20 0.66 -3.84
CA PHE A 86 7.61 0.95 -3.52
C PHE A 86 7.79 2.35 -2.96
N LYS A 87 7.24 3.37 -3.64
CA LYS A 87 7.35 4.76 -3.18
C LYS A 87 6.66 4.97 -1.84
N TYR A 88 5.44 4.45 -1.71
CA TYR A 88 4.68 4.55 -0.45
C TYR A 88 5.45 3.93 0.72
N THR A 89 5.92 2.68 0.56
CA THR A 89 6.67 1.99 1.61
C THR A 89 7.96 2.73 1.97
N ALA A 90 8.73 3.17 0.97
CA ALA A 90 10.00 3.86 1.20
C ALA A 90 9.80 5.18 1.97
N THR A 91 8.76 5.95 1.60
CA THR A 91 8.42 7.20 2.30
C THR A 91 7.95 6.91 3.72
N LEU A 92 7.07 5.91 3.89
CA LEU A 92 6.56 5.54 5.20
C LEU A 92 7.69 5.05 6.14
N GLN A 93 8.67 4.29 5.61
CA GLN A 93 9.87 3.87 6.35
C GLN A 93 10.74 5.06 6.78
N ALA A 94 10.90 6.05 5.90
CA ALA A 94 11.70 7.24 6.18
C ALA A 94 11.06 8.14 7.26
N ASP A 95 9.72 8.23 7.26
CA ASP A 95 8.97 9.17 8.09
C ASP A 95 8.42 8.55 9.39
N GLN A 96 8.53 7.22 9.56
CA GLN A 96 8.10 6.49 10.75
C GLN A 96 8.86 6.93 12.00
N SER A 97 8.16 7.35 13.05
CA SER A 97 8.79 7.73 14.34
C SER A 97 8.66 6.67 15.44
N ALA A 98 7.97 5.57 15.16
CA ALA A 98 7.80 4.46 16.11
C ALA A 98 8.70 3.27 15.76
N PRO A 99 8.99 2.36 16.70
CA PRO A 99 9.73 1.13 16.42
C PRO A 99 8.91 0.08 15.65
N ALA A 100 7.65 0.40 15.31
CA ALA A 100 6.77 -0.49 14.56
C ALA A 100 7.32 -0.77 13.14
N PRO A 101 7.34 -2.02 12.68
CA PRO A 101 7.92 -2.38 11.40
C PRO A 101 7.06 -1.89 10.22
N ILE A 102 7.71 -1.28 9.23
CA ILE A 102 7.14 -0.99 7.92
C ILE A 102 7.83 -1.90 6.93
N LEU A 103 7.11 -2.86 6.39
CA LEU A 103 7.64 -3.89 5.50
C LEU A 103 6.92 -3.88 4.17
N ILE A 104 7.60 -4.38 3.15
CA ILE A 104 6.99 -4.69 1.86
C ILE A 104 7.29 -6.14 1.47
N ARG A 105 6.25 -6.86 1.03
CA ARG A 105 6.38 -8.16 0.41
C ARG A 105 6.11 -8.03 -1.08
N VAL A 106 7.10 -8.38 -1.88
CA VAL A 106 7.02 -8.35 -3.33
C VAL A 106 6.92 -9.77 -3.85
N GLU A 107 5.79 -10.13 -4.47
CA GLU A 107 5.66 -11.41 -5.16
C GLU A 107 6.41 -11.35 -6.49
N THR A 108 7.39 -12.22 -6.68
CA THR A 108 8.21 -12.24 -7.90
C THR A 108 7.58 -13.04 -9.02
N ARG A 109 7.75 -12.60 -10.26
CA ARG A 109 7.18 -13.24 -11.46
C ARG A 109 5.65 -13.41 -11.34
N ALA A 110 4.98 -12.39 -10.87
CA ALA A 110 3.53 -12.36 -10.67
C ALA A 110 2.93 -11.02 -11.10
N GLY A 111 1.71 -11.07 -11.63
CA GLY A 111 0.91 -9.89 -11.95
C GLY A 111 -0.01 -9.48 -10.81
N HIS A 112 -1.11 -8.80 -11.14
CA HIS A 112 -2.07 -8.21 -10.18
C HIS A 112 -2.83 -9.22 -9.27
N GLY A 113 -2.43 -10.48 -9.25
CA GLY A 113 -3.02 -11.52 -8.41
C GLY A 113 -3.93 -12.50 -9.16
N GLY A 114 -4.38 -12.16 -10.36
CA GLY A 114 -5.09 -13.11 -11.23
C GLY A 114 -4.17 -14.24 -11.69
N GLY A 115 -4.62 -15.50 -11.54
CA GLY A 115 -3.84 -16.65 -12.00
C GLY A 115 -2.62 -17.02 -11.15
N MET A 116 -2.49 -16.46 -9.97
CA MET A 116 -1.40 -16.82 -9.05
C MET A 116 -1.51 -18.30 -8.63
N PRO A 117 -0.43 -19.11 -8.72
CA PRO A 117 -0.43 -20.49 -8.24
C PRO A 117 -0.87 -20.60 -6.78
N VAL A 118 -1.56 -21.69 -6.45
CA VAL A 118 -2.08 -21.91 -5.09
C VAL A 118 -0.95 -21.90 -4.03
N SER A 119 0.21 -22.46 -4.34
CA SER A 119 1.37 -22.43 -3.44
C SER A 119 1.77 -20.99 -3.08
N LYS A 120 1.84 -20.10 -4.04
CA LYS A 120 2.15 -18.67 -3.81
C LYS A 120 1.06 -17.95 -3.02
N GLN A 121 -0.22 -18.31 -3.24
CA GLN A 121 -1.33 -17.76 -2.44
C GLN A 121 -1.23 -18.22 -0.97
N ILE A 122 -0.85 -19.49 -0.73
CA ILE A 122 -0.63 -20.01 0.61
C ILE A 122 0.53 -19.25 1.29
N GLU A 123 1.67 -19.10 0.62
CA GLU A 123 2.82 -18.36 1.15
C GLU A 123 2.48 -16.91 1.47
N LEU A 124 1.79 -16.22 0.56
CA LEU A 124 1.35 -14.83 0.79
C LEU A 124 0.45 -14.71 2.03
N ASN A 125 -0.50 -15.63 2.17
CA ASN A 125 -1.40 -15.62 3.33
C ASN A 125 -0.68 -16.00 4.61
N ALA A 126 0.26 -16.96 4.57
CA ALA A 126 1.09 -17.32 5.72
C ALA A 126 1.91 -16.12 6.21
N ASP A 127 2.54 -15.37 5.30
CA ASP A 127 3.31 -14.17 5.65
C ASP A 127 2.42 -13.08 6.28
N ARG A 128 1.22 -12.85 5.72
CA ARG A 128 0.25 -11.89 6.27
C ARG A 128 -0.20 -12.27 7.68
N TRP A 129 -0.54 -13.54 7.88
CA TRP A 129 -0.94 -14.03 9.20
C TRP A 129 0.22 -14.00 10.19
N ALA A 130 1.42 -14.40 9.80
CA ALA A 130 2.61 -14.32 10.65
C ALA A 130 2.89 -12.88 11.09
N PHE A 131 2.75 -11.92 10.17
CA PHE A 131 2.87 -10.49 10.48
C PHE A 131 1.83 -10.03 11.51
N LEU A 132 0.56 -10.41 11.33
CA LEU A 132 -0.52 -10.05 12.26
C LEU A 132 -0.33 -10.69 13.62
N VAL A 133 -0.07 -12.00 13.66
CA VAL A 133 0.16 -12.74 14.92
C VAL A 133 1.27 -12.07 15.73
N ARG A 134 2.40 -11.77 15.09
CA ARG A 134 3.54 -11.13 15.75
C ARG A 134 3.21 -9.74 16.29
N ASN A 135 2.61 -8.88 15.47
CA ASN A 135 2.43 -7.47 15.80
C ASN A 135 1.19 -7.20 16.67
N LEU A 136 0.22 -8.09 16.68
CA LEU A 136 -0.95 -8.02 17.57
C LEU A 136 -0.75 -8.81 18.88
N GLY A 137 0.41 -9.45 19.08
CA GLY A 137 0.66 -10.26 20.27
C GLY A 137 -0.26 -11.48 20.42
N MET A 138 -0.69 -12.05 19.29
CA MET A 138 -1.60 -13.19 19.31
C MET A 138 -0.85 -14.48 19.70
N THR A 139 -1.50 -15.31 20.50
CA THR A 139 -1.05 -16.68 20.78
C THR A 139 -1.71 -17.64 19.82
N LEU A 140 -0.90 -18.52 19.21
CA LEU A 140 -1.45 -19.59 18.37
C LEU A 140 -1.96 -20.73 19.28
N PRO A 141 -3.08 -21.38 18.93
CA PRO A 141 -3.50 -22.59 19.61
C PRO A 141 -2.46 -23.70 19.39
N ASN A 142 -2.25 -24.50 20.43
CA ASN A 142 -1.40 -25.68 20.37
C ASN A 142 -2.00 -26.77 19.47
#